data_4a0b545fec7e21d2188c55f5ffc34808
#
_entry.id   4a0b545fec7e21d2188c55f5ffc34808
#
_cell.length_a   1.000
_cell.length_b   1.000
_cell.length_c   1.000
_cell.angle_alpha   90.00
_cell.angle_beta   90.00
_cell.angle_gamma   90.00
#
_symmetry.space_group_name_H-M   'P 1'
#
loop_
_entity.id
_entity.type
_entity.pdbx_description
1 polymer ?
#
loop_
_entity_poly.entity_id
_entity_poly.type
_entity_poly.pdbx_seq_one_letter_code
_entity_poly.pdbx_strand_id
1 'polypeptide(L)'
;MTIRWITDLLGTASALDVRDMTGIAIVDVRDLVDKAGNRQDAVKEKILCGAEHLRNGIKTVVCCDYGISRSNAVAAGIITVHQQISFLDAVRLVQDRTGETEIKLDPLEAVRRAVEDARPSRRSESRRTVLVTGARGFIGSAVCKGFANQCEVIAPTREELDIEQGGTQLSLLVAEHDVDCIIHLANPRVYTSNIALGKTLTMLRNVLEVCAARSISLIYPSGWEIYSGYAGNLLADETLPAFARGPYGDTKYLAETLIKQFQIASDIDCAILRSSPLYGLGTDKPKFIYNFIDKARRGELIVTHRYFNGDAALDLLHVDDFASAIVKVCEKKYVGTFNFGTGITTTTKSIAEFIKGELDSNSLIEQTLIESTTAVIAMDYKKANEALGWSPTMRLHEGLRTLL
;
A
#
# COMPACT_ATOMS: atom_id res chain seq x y z
N MET A 1 -11.21 9.42 -36.01
CA MET A 1 -11.54 7.98 -36.02
C MET A 1 -10.30 7.19 -35.72
N THR A 2 -10.16 6.61 -34.55
CA THR A 2 -8.91 5.95 -34.20
C THR A 2 -9.17 4.60 -33.59
N ILE A 3 -9.18 3.55 -34.45
CA ILE A 3 -9.10 2.18 -33.94
C ILE A 3 -7.70 1.97 -33.42
N ARG A 4 -7.57 1.50 -32.20
CA ARG A 4 -6.30 1.06 -31.62
C ARG A 4 -6.15 -0.43 -31.89
N TRP A 5 -5.31 -0.76 -32.87
CA TRP A 5 -5.05 -2.14 -33.28
C TRP A 5 -4.08 -2.81 -32.30
N ILE A 6 -4.52 -3.91 -31.69
CA ILE A 6 -3.72 -4.73 -30.77
C ILE A 6 -2.98 -5.81 -31.55
N THR A 7 -3.68 -6.41 -32.52
CA THR A 7 -3.14 -7.37 -33.51
C THR A 7 -3.58 -6.96 -34.90
N ASP A 8 -3.15 -7.67 -35.93
CA ASP A 8 -3.59 -7.41 -37.31
C ASP A 8 -5.11 -7.59 -37.52
N LEU A 9 -5.76 -8.38 -36.62
CA LEU A 9 -7.17 -8.72 -36.70
C LEU A 9 -8.03 -8.16 -35.56
N LEU A 10 -7.45 -7.71 -34.44
CA LEU A 10 -8.19 -7.24 -33.28
C LEU A 10 -7.80 -5.83 -32.91
N GLY A 11 -8.80 -4.96 -32.75
CA GLY A 11 -8.62 -3.61 -32.24
C GLY A 11 -9.69 -3.21 -31.24
N THR A 12 -9.50 -2.06 -30.58
CA THR A 12 -10.49 -1.42 -29.71
C THR A 12 -10.78 0.01 -30.16
N ALA A 13 -12.01 0.48 -29.93
CA ALA A 13 -12.41 1.82 -30.30
C ALA A 13 -13.59 2.32 -29.44
N SER A 14 -13.92 3.61 -29.57
CA SER A 14 -15.20 4.11 -29.09
C SER A 14 -16.33 3.64 -30.01
N ALA A 15 -17.55 3.51 -29.47
CA ALA A 15 -18.72 3.14 -30.28
C ALA A 15 -19.04 4.18 -31.37
N LEU A 16 -18.68 5.45 -31.15
CA LEU A 16 -18.83 6.50 -32.15
C LEU A 16 -17.88 6.33 -33.34
N ASP A 17 -16.67 5.83 -33.09
CA ASP A 17 -15.67 5.66 -34.15
C ASP A 17 -15.97 4.47 -35.09
N VAL A 18 -16.77 3.51 -34.68
CA VAL A 18 -17.10 2.31 -35.45
C VAL A 18 -18.49 2.32 -36.08
N ARG A 19 -19.30 3.36 -35.84
CA ARG A 19 -20.74 3.43 -36.19
C ARG A 19 -21.02 3.20 -37.69
N ASP A 20 -20.16 3.73 -38.56
CA ASP A 20 -20.36 3.71 -40.01
C ASP A 20 -19.33 2.80 -40.73
N MET A 21 -18.67 1.91 -39.99
CA MET A 21 -17.67 1.01 -40.57
C MET A 21 -18.31 -0.20 -41.23
N THR A 22 -17.80 -0.54 -42.41
CA THR A 22 -18.17 -1.73 -43.16
C THR A 22 -16.98 -2.66 -43.32
N GLY A 23 -17.21 -3.97 -43.41
CA GLY A 23 -16.15 -4.96 -43.61
C GLY A 23 -15.34 -5.33 -42.34
N ILE A 24 -15.80 -4.88 -41.19
CA ILE A 24 -15.22 -5.20 -39.86
C ILE A 24 -16.32 -5.73 -38.96
N ALA A 25 -16.06 -6.82 -38.25
CA ALA A 25 -16.97 -7.31 -37.21
C ALA A 25 -16.85 -6.45 -35.95
N ILE A 26 -17.98 -6.16 -35.33
CA ILE A 26 -18.02 -5.34 -34.13
C ILE A 26 -18.52 -6.18 -32.95
N VAL A 27 -17.73 -6.21 -31.87
CA VAL A 27 -18.14 -6.73 -30.57
C VAL A 27 -18.48 -5.55 -29.68
N ASP A 28 -19.76 -5.24 -29.62
CA ASP A 28 -20.26 -4.13 -28.79
C ASP A 28 -20.42 -4.60 -27.34
N VAL A 29 -19.72 -3.91 -26.42
CA VAL A 29 -19.71 -4.22 -24.97
C VAL A 29 -20.30 -3.08 -24.13
N ARG A 30 -21.14 -2.22 -24.70
CA ARG A 30 -21.82 -1.13 -23.97
C ARG A 30 -22.90 -1.65 -23.02
N ASP A 31 -23.41 -2.86 -23.23
CA ASP A 31 -24.31 -3.56 -22.34
C ASP A 31 -23.61 -4.05 -21.04
N LEU A 32 -22.29 -4.11 -21.03
CA LEU A 32 -21.52 -4.32 -19.80
C LEU A 32 -21.36 -3.01 -19.02
N VAL A 33 -21.21 -3.10 -17.71
CA VAL A 33 -21.01 -1.92 -16.84
C VAL A 33 -19.57 -1.83 -16.36
N ASP A 34 -19.10 -0.61 -16.09
CA ASP A 34 -17.77 -0.30 -15.56
C ASP A 34 -17.70 -0.48 -14.03
N LYS A 35 -18.53 -1.33 -13.45
CA LYS A 35 -18.63 -1.66 -12.02
C LYS A 35 -19.00 -3.12 -11.86
N ALA A 36 -18.99 -3.62 -10.63
CA ALA A 36 -19.43 -4.98 -10.32
C ALA A 36 -20.87 -5.25 -10.78
N GLY A 37 -21.17 -6.51 -11.10
CA GLY A 37 -22.50 -6.96 -11.48
C GLY A 37 -22.65 -7.41 -12.95
N ASN A 38 -21.56 -7.43 -13.74
CA ASN A 38 -21.59 -8.03 -15.08
C ASN A 38 -21.86 -9.54 -14.96
N ARG A 39 -22.86 -10.03 -15.69
CA ARG A 39 -23.19 -11.45 -15.76
C ARG A 39 -22.08 -12.21 -16.49
N GLN A 40 -21.61 -13.31 -15.89
CA GLN A 40 -20.50 -14.10 -16.43
C GLN A 40 -20.80 -14.71 -17.81
N ASP A 41 -22.03 -15.16 -18.01
CA ASP A 41 -22.47 -15.69 -19.30
C ASP A 41 -22.44 -14.63 -20.40
N ALA A 42 -22.88 -13.39 -20.13
CA ALA A 42 -22.84 -12.28 -21.08
C ALA A 42 -21.39 -11.90 -21.44
N VAL A 43 -20.50 -11.82 -20.45
CA VAL A 43 -19.07 -11.55 -20.69
C VAL A 43 -18.45 -12.67 -21.53
N LYS A 44 -18.71 -13.93 -21.19
CA LYS A 44 -18.19 -15.10 -21.90
C LYS A 44 -18.67 -15.17 -23.34
N GLU A 45 -19.94 -14.82 -23.60
CA GLU A 45 -20.50 -14.76 -24.94
C GLU A 45 -19.75 -13.76 -25.83
N LYS A 46 -19.50 -12.54 -25.34
CA LYS A 46 -18.73 -11.52 -26.06
C LYS A 46 -17.31 -11.98 -26.39
N ILE A 47 -16.63 -12.63 -25.42
CA ILE A 47 -15.27 -13.16 -25.61
C ILE A 47 -15.26 -14.25 -26.68
N LEU A 48 -16.18 -15.23 -26.59
CA LEU A 48 -16.22 -16.35 -27.55
C LEU A 48 -16.59 -15.89 -28.94
N CYS A 49 -17.53 -14.96 -29.08
CA CYS A 49 -17.89 -14.34 -30.36
C CYS A 49 -16.68 -13.68 -31.03
N GLY A 50 -15.95 -12.84 -30.29
CA GLY A 50 -14.74 -12.20 -30.82
C GLY A 50 -13.64 -13.20 -31.19
N ALA A 51 -13.41 -14.22 -30.34
CA ALA A 51 -12.42 -15.25 -30.60
C ALA A 51 -12.76 -16.11 -31.84
N GLU A 52 -14.05 -16.35 -32.12
CA GLU A 52 -14.53 -17.02 -33.33
C GLU A 52 -14.29 -16.19 -34.57
N HIS A 53 -14.57 -14.88 -34.52
CA HIS A 53 -14.25 -13.96 -35.61
C HIS A 53 -12.76 -14.05 -35.98
N LEU A 54 -11.86 -14.00 -34.99
CA LEU A 54 -10.41 -14.07 -35.23
C LEU A 54 -9.99 -15.41 -35.83
N ARG A 55 -10.59 -16.54 -35.37
CA ARG A 55 -10.32 -17.87 -35.96
C ARG A 55 -10.72 -17.95 -37.42
N ASN A 56 -11.74 -17.21 -37.82
CA ASN A 56 -12.22 -17.11 -39.19
C ASN A 56 -11.50 -16.02 -40.03
N GLY A 57 -10.43 -15.42 -39.49
CA GLY A 57 -9.68 -14.35 -40.16
C GLY A 57 -10.42 -13.03 -40.33
N ILE A 58 -11.50 -12.80 -39.54
CA ILE A 58 -12.33 -11.60 -39.64
C ILE A 58 -11.75 -10.50 -38.78
N LYS A 59 -11.44 -9.35 -39.39
CA LYS A 59 -11.05 -8.15 -38.63
C LYS A 59 -12.18 -7.75 -37.67
N THR A 60 -11.85 -7.60 -36.40
CA THR A 60 -12.80 -7.39 -35.33
C THR A 60 -12.41 -6.19 -34.46
N VAL A 61 -13.38 -5.37 -34.11
CA VAL A 61 -13.19 -4.25 -33.19
C VAL A 61 -14.13 -4.42 -31.98
N VAL A 62 -13.57 -4.40 -30.79
CA VAL A 62 -14.34 -4.35 -29.55
C VAL A 62 -14.61 -2.89 -29.21
N CYS A 63 -15.87 -2.51 -29.03
CA CYS A 63 -16.21 -1.12 -28.74
C CYS A 63 -17.03 -0.96 -27.46
N CYS A 64 -16.71 0.09 -26.71
CA CYS A 64 -17.52 0.63 -25.61
C CYS A 64 -17.71 2.14 -25.81
N ASP A 65 -18.30 2.87 -24.86
CA ASP A 65 -18.56 4.30 -25.05
C ASP A 65 -17.30 5.10 -25.39
N TYR A 66 -16.19 4.84 -24.70
CA TYR A 66 -14.92 5.56 -24.85
C TYR A 66 -13.81 4.73 -25.51
N GLY A 67 -13.96 3.42 -25.63
CA GLY A 67 -12.94 2.53 -26.17
C GLY A 67 -11.72 2.29 -25.24
N ILE A 68 -11.85 2.54 -23.93
CA ILE A 68 -10.70 2.57 -23.00
C ILE A 68 -10.69 1.37 -22.02
N SER A 69 -11.78 1.12 -21.31
CA SER A 69 -11.79 0.16 -20.19
C SER A 69 -12.48 -1.16 -20.56
N ARG A 70 -13.80 -1.19 -20.72
CA ARG A 70 -14.58 -2.41 -21.03
C ARG A 70 -14.12 -3.07 -22.32
N SER A 71 -13.88 -2.28 -23.37
CA SER A 71 -13.38 -2.79 -24.67
C SER A 71 -12.00 -3.44 -24.52
N ASN A 72 -11.09 -2.82 -23.78
CA ASN A 72 -9.75 -3.35 -23.57
C ASN A 72 -9.77 -4.62 -22.70
N ALA A 73 -10.60 -4.68 -21.66
CA ALA A 73 -10.79 -5.88 -20.84
C ALA A 73 -11.28 -7.06 -21.69
N VAL A 74 -12.34 -6.86 -22.50
CA VAL A 74 -12.90 -7.92 -23.34
C VAL A 74 -11.93 -8.31 -24.47
N ALA A 75 -11.19 -7.35 -25.04
CA ALA A 75 -10.14 -7.65 -26.02
C ALA A 75 -9.04 -8.55 -25.43
N ALA A 76 -8.62 -8.33 -24.19
CA ALA A 76 -7.70 -9.22 -23.47
C ALA A 76 -8.28 -10.64 -23.33
N GLY A 77 -9.56 -10.76 -22.96
CA GLY A 77 -10.24 -12.05 -22.90
C GLY A 77 -10.29 -12.78 -24.25
N ILE A 78 -10.55 -12.06 -25.35
CA ILE A 78 -10.55 -12.60 -26.72
C ILE A 78 -9.15 -13.12 -27.08
N ILE A 79 -8.10 -12.36 -26.78
CA ILE A 79 -6.71 -12.76 -27.04
C ILE A 79 -6.35 -14.01 -26.24
N THR A 80 -6.71 -14.05 -24.94
CA THR A 80 -6.47 -15.22 -24.08
C THR A 80 -7.04 -16.50 -24.70
N VAL A 81 -8.28 -16.44 -25.19
CA VAL A 81 -8.96 -17.61 -25.77
C VAL A 81 -8.42 -17.95 -27.17
N HIS A 82 -8.12 -16.93 -28.00
CA HIS A 82 -7.67 -17.13 -29.38
C HIS A 82 -6.21 -17.60 -29.46
N GLN A 83 -5.31 -16.98 -28.69
CA GLN A 83 -3.87 -17.27 -28.73
C GLN A 83 -3.42 -18.28 -27.68
N GLN A 84 -4.31 -18.68 -26.76
CA GLN A 84 -4.03 -19.62 -25.66
C GLN A 84 -2.88 -19.16 -24.74
N ILE A 85 -2.73 -17.85 -24.58
CA ILE A 85 -1.78 -17.24 -23.64
C ILE A 85 -2.45 -16.95 -22.28
N SER A 86 -1.65 -16.63 -21.26
CA SER A 86 -2.19 -16.24 -19.97
C SER A 86 -3.02 -14.96 -20.08
N PHE A 87 -4.05 -14.80 -19.22
CA PHE A 87 -4.82 -13.55 -19.18
C PHE A 87 -3.94 -12.35 -18.85
N LEU A 88 -2.93 -12.54 -18.01
CA LEU A 88 -1.94 -11.54 -17.66
C LEU A 88 -1.17 -11.04 -18.90
N ASP A 89 -0.65 -11.96 -19.73
CA ASP A 89 0.08 -11.60 -20.93
C ASP A 89 -0.82 -10.92 -21.97
N ALA A 90 -2.08 -11.35 -22.06
CA ALA A 90 -3.07 -10.72 -22.92
C ALA A 90 -3.37 -9.28 -22.49
N VAL A 91 -3.51 -9.01 -21.19
CA VAL A 91 -3.71 -7.65 -20.67
C VAL A 91 -2.50 -6.78 -20.93
N ARG A 92 -1.28 -7.27 -20.68
CA ARG A 92 -0.03 -6.55 -20.99
C ARG A 92 0.04 -6.18 -22.48
N LEU A 93 -0.27 -7.13 -23.35
CA LEU A 93 -0.30 -6.88 -24.81
C LEU A 93 -1.31 -5.79 -25.19
N VAL A 94 -2.51 -5.80 -24.59
CA VAL A 94 -3.52 -4.77 -24.83
C VAL A 94 -3.03 -3.41 -24.35
N GLN A 95 -2.45 -3.31 -23.16
CA GLN A 95 -1.91 -2.07 -22.61
C GLN A 95 -0.79 -1.50 -23.50
N ASP A 96 0.17 -2.33 -23.87
CA ASP A 96 1.31 -1.93 -24.73
C ASP A 96 0.86 -1.41 -26.09
N ARG A 97 -0.14 -2.04 -26.70
CA ARG A 97 -0.61 -1.69 -28.05
C ARG A 97 -1.59 -0.52 -28.08
N THR A 98 -2.40 -0.37 -27.04
CA THR A 98 -3.39 0.71 -26.96
C THR A 98 -2.84 1.98 -26.29
N GLY A 99 -1.76 1.86 -25.52
CA GLY A 99 -1.23 2.93 -24.68
C GLY A 99 -2.06 3.22 -23.43
N GLU A 100 -3.11 2.41 -23.16
CA GLU A 100 -3.99 2.58 -22.01
C GLU A 100 -3.46 1.77 -20.83
N THR A 101 -2.83 2.44 -19.89
CA THR A 101 -2.20 1.79 -18.74
C THR A 101 -3.22 1.37 -17.67
N GLU A 102 -4.38 2.04 -17.60
CA GLU A 102 -5.40 1.79 -16.59
C GLU A 102 -6.67 1.20 -17.22
N ILE A 103 -6.95 -0.07 -16.91
CA ILE A 103 -8.22 -0.74 -17.21
C ILE A 103 -8.97 -0.88 -15.87
N LYS A 104 -10.25 -0.45 -15.82
CA LYS A 104 -11.03 -0.59 -14.58
C LYS A 104 -11.07 -2.03 -14.10
N LEU A 105 -10.93 -2.22 -12.79
CA LEU A 105 -10.78 -3.55 -12.20
C LEU A 105 -12.02 -4.42 -12.34
N ASP A 106 -13.22 -3.86 -12.16
CA ASP A 106 -14.46 -4.65 -12.24
C ASP A 106 -14.68 -5.32 -13.60
N PRO A 107 -14.58 -4.62 -14.76
CA PRO A 107 -14.60 -5.29 -16.06
C PRO A 107 -13.46 -6.29 -16.25
N LEU A 108 -12.25 -5.95 -15.79
CA LEU A 108 -11.09 -6.81 -15.90
C LEU A 108 -11.29 -8.14 -15.13
N GLU A 109 -11.78 -8.05 -13.91
CA GLU A 109 -12.08 -9.23 -13.07
C GLU A 109 -13.25 -10.06 -13.63
N ALA A 110 -14.28 -9.42 -14.19
CA ALA A 110 -15.37 -10.13 -14.84
C ALA A 110 -14.86 -10.96 -16.03
N VAL A 111 -13.98 -10.39 -16.86
CA VAL A 111 -13.37 -11.07 -18.00
C VAL A 111 -12.42 -12.17 -17.51
N ARG A 112 -11.57 -11.90 -16.53
CA ARG A 112 -10.67 -12.91 -15.96
C ARG A 112 -11.42 -14.14 -15.51
N ARG A 113 -12.48 -13.96 -14.70
CA ARG A 113 -13.34 -15.08 -14.24
C ARG A 113 -13.94 -15.84 -15.42
N ALA A 114 -14.39 -15.15 -16.47
CA ALA A 114 -14.99 -15.76 -17.63
C ALA A 114 -14.03 -16.64 -18.44
N VAL A 115 -12.72 -16.34 -18.43
CA VAL A 115 -11.70 -17.12 -19.16
C VAL A 115 -10.96 -18.14 -18.28
N GLU A 116 -10.93 -17.94 -16.94
CA GLU A 116 -10.20 -18.80 -15.98
C GLU A 116 -11.09 -19.82 -15.25
N ASP A 117 -12.42 -19.79 -15.43
CA ASP A 117 -13.41 -20.68 -14.78
C ASP A 117 -13.14 -22.19 -14.95
N ALA A 118 -12.07 -22.56 -15.68
CA ALA A 118 -11.66 -23.94 -15.92
C ALA A 118 -10.40 -24.38 -15.12
N ARG A 119 -9.77 -23.52 -14.33
CA ARG A 119 -8.61 -23.92 -13.51
C ARG A 119 -9.05 -24.22 -12.09
N PRO A 120 -8.84 -25.46 -11.59
CA PRO A 120 -9.05 -25.74 -10.18
C PRO A 120 -8.15 -24.80 -9.38
N SER A 121 -8.73 -24.14 -8.37
CA SER A 121 -7.96 -23.33 -7.44
C SER A 121 -6.78 -24.15 -6.91
N ARG A 122 -5.56 -23.68 -7.08
CA ARG A 122 -4.35 -24.27 -6.50
C ARG A 122 -4.29 -24.06 -4.99
N ARG A 123 -5.41 -24.19 -4.29
CA ARG A 123 -5.42 -24.29 -2.83
C ARG A 123 -5.11 -25.75 -2.41
N SER A 124 -3.88 -26.15 -2.62
CA SER A 124 -3.24 -27.11 -1.72
C SER A 124 -2.95 -26.38 -0.40
N GLU A 125 -2.62 -27.06 0.69
CA GLU A 125 -2.13 -26.50 1.97
C GLU A 125 -0.84 -25.67 1.77
N SER A 126 -0.90 -24.66 0.92
CA SER A 126 0.23 -23.85 0.49
C SER A 126 0.47 -22.76 1.54
N ARG A 127 1.71 -22.55 1.80
CA ARG A 127 2.27 -21.46 2.57
C ARG A 127 1.60 -20.14 2.14
N ARG A 128 1.18 -19.31 3.10
CA ARG A 128 0.50 -18.04 2.84
C ARG A 128 1.41 -17.10 2.02
N THR A 129 0.84 -16.40 1.04
CA THR A 129 1.56 -15.41 0.22
C THR A 129 1.21 -13.99 0.64
N VAL A 130 2.23 -13.18 0.90
CA VAL A 130 2.09 -11.78 1.33
C VAL A 130 2.78 -10.86 0.34
N LEU A 131 2.07 -9.85 -0.14
CA LEU A 131 2.67 -8.80 -0.97
C LEU A 131 3.04 -7.60 -0.10
N VAL A 132 4.31 -7.19 -0.14
CA VAL A 132 4.82 -6.04 0.62
C VAL A 132 5.19 -4.92 -0.34
N THR A 133 4.38 -3.87 -0.39
CA THR A 133 4.74 -2.67 -1.14
C THR A 133 5.74 -1.83 -0.33
N GLY A 134 6.71 -1.22 -0.98
CA GLY A 134 7.75 -0.48 -0.26
C GLY A 134 8.70 -1.38 0.54
N ALA A 135 8.87 -2.64 0.14
CA ALA A 135 9.68 -3.66 0.79
C ALA A 135 11.16 -3.28 1.00
N ARG A 136 11.72 -2.44 0.11
CA ARG A 136 13.11 -1.94 0.20
C ARG A 136 13.28 -0.74 1.15
N GLY A 137 12.17 -0.23 1.72
CA GLY A 137 12.20 0.86 2.69
C GLY A 137 12.60 0.40 4.10
N PHE A 138 12.74 1.35 5.02
CA PHE A 138 13.14 1.13 6.41
C PHE A 138 12.27 0.07 7.12
N ILE A 139 10.95 0.25 7.10
CA ILE A 139 10.01 -0.71 7.71
C ILE A 139 9.91 -1.97 6.85
N GLY A 140 9.85 -1.83 5.52
CA GLY A 140 9.65 -2.93 4.59
C GLY A 140 10.74 -3.99 4.66
N SER A 141 12.01 -3.59 4.77
CA SER A 141 13.13 -4.52 4.92
C SER A 141 13.07 -5.32 6.22
N ALA A 142 12.69 -4.69 7.33
CA ALA A 142 12.49 -5.37 8.60
C ALA A 142 11.31 -6.35 8.56
N VAL A 143 10.21 -5.95 7.92
CA VAL A 143 9.01 -6.80 7.73
C VAL A 143 9.34 -8.02 6.87
N CYS A 144 9.99 -7.83 5.71
CA CYS A 144 10.38 -8.95 4.85
C CYS A 144 11.30 -9.94 5.58
N LYS A 145 12.23 -9.43 6.39
CA LYS A 145 13.09 -10.25 7.24
C LYS A 145 12.28 -11.00 8.32
N GLY A 146 11.28 -10.34 8.91
CA GLY A 146 10.41 -10.94 9.92
C GLY A 146 9.57 -12.11 9.39
N PHE A 147 9.18 -12.09 8.12
CA PHE A 147 8.46 -13.18 7.45
C PHE A 147 9.34 -14.34 6.98
N ALA A 148 10.68 -14.24 7.09
CA ALA A 148 11.57 -15.28 6.60
C ALA A 148 11.16 -16.66 7.15
N ASN A 149 10.92 -17.62 6.22
CA ASN A 149 10.47 -18.99 6.50
C ASN A 149 8.99 -19.19 6.95
N GLN A 150 8.19 -18.13 7.12
CA GLN A 150 6.79 -18.24 7.57
C GLN A 150 5.79 -18.19 6.42
N CYS A 151 6.01 -17.31 5.45
CA CYS A 151 5.18 -17.16 4.26
C CYS A 151 6.02 -16.84 3.02
N GLU A 152 5.42 -16.91 1.85
CA GLU A 152 6.01 -16.41 0.62
C GLU A 152 5.84 -14.89 0.60
N VAL A 153 6.91 -14.14 0.31
CA VAL A 153 6.89 -12.69 0.28
C VAL A 153 7.14 -12.21 -1.14
N ILE A 154 6.14 -11.56 -1.71
CA ILE A 154 6.24 -10.86 -2.99
C ILE A 154 6.59 -9.39 -2.69
N ALA A 155 7.73 -8.94 -3.17
CA ALA A 155 8.32 -7.65 -2.81
C ALA A 155 8.71 -6.83 -4.06
N PRO A 156 7.73 -6.38 -4.86
CA PRO A 156 8.01 -5.69 -6.11
C PRO A 156 8.72 -4.35 -5.89
N THR A 157 9.61 -4.00 -6.80
CA THR A 157 10.20 -2.67 -6.88
C THR A 157 9.21 -1.69 -7.50
N ARG A 158 9.51 -0.38 -7.43
CA ARG A 158 8.67 0.63 -8.09
C ARG A 158 8.66 0.49 -9.62
N GLU A 159 9.77 0.00 -10.20
CA GLU A 159 9.88 -0.23 -11.65
C GLU A 159 9.02 -1.41 -12.11
N GLU A 160 8.89 -2.44 -11.27
CA GLU A 160 8.04 -3.61 -11.51
C GLU A 160 6.57 -3.33 -11.23
N LEU A 161 6.27 -2.45 -10.26
CA LEU A 161 4.91 -2.10 -9.85
C LEU A 161 4.84 -0.63 -9.41
N ASP A 162 4.40 0.26 -10.29
CA ASP A 162 4.09 1.65 -9.92
C ASP A 162 2.61 1.78 -9.53
N ILE A 163 2.34 1.71 -8.24
CA ILE A 163 0.98 1.79 -7.67
C ILE A 163 0.32 3.15 -7.92
N GLU A 164 1.10 4.20 -8.19
CA GLU A 164 0.60 5.54 -8.53
C GLU A 164 -0.15 5.55 -9.88
N GLN A 165 0.19 4.62 -10.79
CA GLN A 165 -0.37 4.52 -12.13
C GLN A 165 -1.72 3.76 -12.19
N GLY A 166 -2.21 3.20 -11.08
CA GLY A 166 -3.48 2.49 -11.02
C GLY A 166 -3.38 1.07 -10.46
N GLY A 167 -4.53 0.43 -10.31
CA GLY A 167 -4.64 -0.90 -9.69
C GLY A 167 -4.45 -2.09 -10.65
N THR A 168 -4.42 -1.88 -11.98
CA THR A 168 -4.41 -2.97 -12.95
C THR A 168 -3.21 -3.90 -12.78
N GLN A 169 -1.98 -3.35 -12.78
CA GLN A 169 -0.76 -4.16 -12.62
C GLN A 169 -0.71 -4.84 -11.25
N LEU A 170 -1.13 -4.16 -10.18
CA LEU A 170 -1.24 -4.74 -8.85
C LEU A 170 -2.23 -5.91 -8.84
N SER A 171 -3.40 -5.75 -9.47
CA SER A 171 -4.40 -6.81 -9.57
C SER A 171 -3.87 -8.05 -10.30
N LEU A 172 -3.12 -7.86 -11.37
CA LEU A 172 -2.51 -8.96 -12.12
C LEU A 172 -1.43 -9.68 -11.29
N LEU A 173 -0.55 -8.93 -10.64
CA LEU A 173 0.51 -9.49 -9.78
C LEU A 173 -0.07 -10.30 -8.62
N VAL A 174 -1.12 -9.77 -8.00
CA VAL A 174 -1.86 -10.44 -6.92
C VAL A 174 -2.47 -11.76 -7.38
N ALA A 175 -3.01 -11.81 -8.62
CA ALA A 175 -3.56 -13.04 -9.21
C ALA A 175 -2.49 -14.06 -9.57
N GLU A 176 -1.37 -13.60 -10.11
CA GLU A 176 -0.25 -14.47 -10.52
C GLU A 176 0.32 -15.25 -9.34
N HIS A 177 0.38 -14.62 -8.16
CA HIS A 177 0.99 -15.19 -6.97
C HIS A 177 0.00 -15.64 -5.90
N ASP A 178 -1.31 -15.67 -6.19
CA ASP A 178 -2.36 -16.04 -5.21
C ASP A 178 -2.19 -15.33 -3.86
N VAL A 179 -2.01 -13.99 -3.88
CA VAL A 179 -1.72 -13.18 -2.70
C VAL A 179 -2.90 -13.18 -1.72
N ASP A 180 -2.65 -13.48 -0.45
CA ASP A 180 -3.65 -13.50 0.62
C ASP A 180 -3.78 -12.17 1.36
N CYS A 181 -2.67 -11.41 1.43
CA CYS A 181 -2.60 -10.18 2.20
C CYS A 181 -1.65 -9.17 1.55
N ILE A 182 -2.05 -7.90 1.50
CA ILE A 182 -1.18 -6.80 1.11
C ILE A 182 -0.76 -6.01 2.35
N ILE A 183 0.56 -5.83 2.53
CA ILE A 183 1.13 -4.91 3.51
C ILE A 183 1.57 -3.66 2.75
N HIS A 184 0.82 -2.56 2.94
CA HIS A 184 1.04 -1.36 2.15
C HIS A 184 1.96 -0.36 2.87
N LEU A 185 3.26 -0.43 2.56
CA LEU A 185 4.32 0.44 3.12
C LEU A 185 4.83 1.48 2.11
N ALA A 186 4.47 1.35 0.83
CA ALA A 186 4.89 2.32 -0.18
C ALA A 186 4.36 3.72 0.15
N ASN A 187 5.26 4.69 0.12
CA ASN A 187 4.95 6.09 0.38
C ASN A 187 5.87 6.99 -0.47
N PRO A 188 5.43 8.18 -0.89
CA PRO A 188 6.32 9.13 -1.58
C PRO A 188 7.59 9.41 -0.76
N ARG A 189 8.71 9.59 -1.46
CA ARG A 189 10.01 9.83 -0.79
C ARG A 189 9.99 11.06 0.12
N VAL A 190 9.32 12.13 -0.33
CA VAL A 190 9.06 13.33 0.47
C VAL A 190 7.59 13.31 0.85
N TYR A 191 7.27 13.00 2.10
CA TYR A 191 5.90 12.74 2.58
C TYR A 191 5.25 13.89 3.37
N THR A 192 5.90 15.06 3.43
CA THR A 192 5.44 16.21 4.21
C THR A 192 4.85 17.33 3.38
N SER A 193 4.58 17.09 2.10
CA SER A 193 3.97 18.07 1.19
C SER A 193 2.54 17.70 0.81
N ASN A 194 1.75 18.69 0.38
CA ASN A 194 0.39 18.45 -0.11
C ASN A 194 0.37 17.55 -1.37
N ILE A 195 1.40 17.63 -2.21
CA ILE A 195 1.55 16.74 -3.37
C ILE A 195 1.73 15.30 -2.90
N ALA A 196 2.56 15.09 -1.90
CA ALA A 196 2.79 13.76 -1.33
C ALA A 196 1.53 13.20 -0.66
N LEU A 197 0.72 14.04 -0.01
CA LEU A 197 -0.59 13.67 0.53
C LEU A 197 -1.48 13.10 -0.59
N GLY A 198 -1.64 13.85 -1.68
CA GLY A 198 -2.43 13.40 -2.83
C GLY A 198 -1.94 12.05 -3.39
N LYS A 199 -0.63 11.90 -3.59
CA LYS A 199 -0.02 10.66 -4.09
C LYS A 199 -0.22 9.48 -3.14
N THR A 200 -0.06 9.67 -1.83
CA THR A 200 -0.28 8.63 -0.82
C THR A 200 -1.72 8.13 -0.85
N LEU A 201 -2.70 9.03 -0.93
CA LEU A 201 -4.11 8.67 -0.99
C LEU A 201 -4.47 7.98 -2.32
N THR A 202 -3.89 8.41 -3.45
CA THR A 202 -4.05 7.75 -4.74
C THR A 202 -3.53 6.31 -4.70
N MET A 203 -2.30 6.10 -4.24
CA MET A 203 -1.73 4.76 -4.10
C MET A 203 -2.56 3.87 -3.17
N LEU A 204 -2.96 4.38 -2.01
CA LEU A 204 -3.80 3.65 -1.07
C LEU A 204 -5.15 3.27 -1.70
N ARG A 205 -5.79 4.19 -2.43
CA ARG A 205 -7.06 3.91 -3.11
C ARG A 205 -6.91 2.79 -4.13
N ASN A 206 -5.85 2.82 -4.95
CA ASN A 206 -5.56 1.76 -5.91
C ASN A 206 -5.38 0.39 -5.24
N VAL A 207 -4.70 0.35 -4.08
CA VAL A 207 -4.56 -0.88 -3.28
C VAL A 207 -5.92 -1.35 -2.73
N LEU A 208 -6.71 -0.45 -2.18
CA LEU A 208 -8.03 -0.78 -1.63
C LEU A 208 -9.01 -1.31 -2.69
N GLU A 209 -8.99 -0.75 -3.89
CA GLU A 209 -9.79 -1.24 -5.02
C GLU A 209 -9.40 -2.68 -5.40
N VAL A 210 -8.11 -3.00 -5.40
CA VAL A 210 -7.65 -4.38 -5.65
C VAL A 210 -8.03 -5.31 -4.51
N CYS A 211 -7.89 -4.88 -3.24
CA CYS A 211 -8.32 -5.67 -2.09
C CYS A 211 -9.82 -5.99 -2.16
N ALA A 212 -10.64 -5.00 -2.51
CA ALA A 212 -12.09 -5.16 -2.67
C ALA A 212 -12.44 -6.11 -3.83
N ALA A 213 -11.83 -5.92 -5.00
CA ALA A 213 -12.11 -6.73 -6.19
C ALA A 213 -11.73 -8.22 -6.03
N ARG A 214 -10.75 -8.52 -5.14
CA ARG A 214 -10.18 -9.85 -4.96
C ARG A 214 -10.38 -10.45 -3.58
N SER A 215 -11.07 -9.77 -2.67
CA SER A 215 -11.27 -10.19 -1.27
C SER A 215 -9.95 -10.50 -0.55
N ILE A 216 -8.97 -9.61 -0.70
CA ILE A 216 -7.64 -9.70 -0.08
C ILE A 216 -7.59 -8.80 1.13
N SER A 217 -6.97 -9.26 2.23
CA SER A 217 -6.78 -8.46 3.42
C SER A 217 -5.70 -7.38 3.24
N LEU A 218 -5.88 -6.24 3.93
CA LEU A 218 -4.93 -5.13 3.95
C LEU A 218 -4.36 -4.92 5.35
N ILE A 219 -3.05 -4.78 5.46
CA ILE A 219 -2.38 -4.24 6.64
C ILE A 219 -1.80 -2.87 6.26
N TYR A 220 -2.25 -1.83 6.96
CA TYR A 220 -1.83 -0.44 6.70
C TYR A 220 -1.12 0.15 7.92
N PRO A 221 0.18 0.41 7.86
CA PRO A 221 0.91 1.16 8.88
C PRO A 221 0.52 2.63 8.87
N SER A 222 -0.17 3.03 9.92
CA SER A 222 -0.44 4.41 10.28
C SER A 222 0.60 4.89 11.30
N GLY A 223 0.34 5.95 12.04
CA GLY A 223 1.28 6.46 13.02
C GLY A 223 0.64 7.31 14.10
N TRP A 224 1.43 7.63 15.12
CA TRP A 224 1.05 8.49 16.23
C TRP A 224 0.67 9.92 15.79
N GLU A 225 1.07 10.29 14.58
CA GLU A 225 0.84 11.63 14.03
C GLU A 225 -0.64 12.00 13.91
N ILE A 226 -1.53 11.02 13.94
CA ILE A 226 -2.98 11.29 14.01
C ILE A 226 -3.40 11.96 15.32
N TYR A 227 -2.55 11.93 16.35
CA TYR A 227 -2.74 12.59 17.64
C TYR A 227 -1.92 13.86 17.80
N SER A 228 -1.18 14.28 16.78
CA SER A 228 -0.20 15.38 16.84
C SER A 228 -0.79 16.76 17.11
N GLY A 229 -2.10 16.93 17.02
CA GLY A 229 -2.82 18.16 17.33
C GLY A 229 -3.07 18.38 18.83
N TYR A 230 -2.97 17.33 19.64
CA TYR A 230 -3.09 17.47 21.09
C TYR A 230 -1.92 18.24 21.69
N ALA A 231 -2.09 18.71 22.92
CA ALA A 231 -1.04 19.36 23.70
C ALA A 231 -0.87 18.65 25.05
N GLY A 232 0.38 18.59 25.53
CA GLY A 232 0.71 17.97 26.80
C GLY A 232 0.97 16.48 26.73
N ASN A 233 1.04 15.82 27.88
CA ASN A 233 1.38 14.41 28.03
C ASN A 233 0.12 13.54 27.92
N LEU A 234 0.10 12.60 27.00
CA LEU A 234 -1.01 11.70 26.76
C LEU A 234 -0.52 10.25 26.63
N LEU A 235 -1.25 9.33 27.24
CA LEU A 235 -1.20 7.91 26.92
C LEU A 235 -2.37 7.63 25.97
N ALA A 236 -2.07 7.45 24.68
CA ALA A 236 -3.08 7.32 23.65
C ALA A 236 -3.45 5.86 23.44
N ASP A 237 -4.70 5.52 23.72
CA ASP A 237 -5.32 4.27 23.29
C ASP A 237 -6.07 4.47 21.96
N GLU A 238 -6.64 3.40 21.41
CA GLU A 238 -7.35 3.44 20.12
C GLU A 238 -8.69 4.18 20.18
N THR A 239 -9.21 4.46 21.37
CA THR A 239 -10.49 5.18 21.59
C THR A 239 -10.30 6.69 21.58
N LEU A 240 -9.06 7.16 21.80
CA LEU A 240 -8.74 8.58 21.72
C LEU A 240 -9.07 9.12 20.31
N PRO A 241 -9.92 10.15 20.17
CA PRO A 241 -10.25 10.70 18.89
C PRO A 241 -9.01 11.17 18.13
N ALA A 242 -8.99 10.95 16.81
CA ALA A 242 -7.93 11.49 15.99
C ALA A 242 -7.98 13.02 15.98
N PHE A 243 -6.85 13.64 16.24
CA PHE A 243 -6.66 15.09 16.13
C PHE A 243 -5.29 15.33 15.51
N ALA A 244 -5.24 15.21 14.19
CA ALA A 244 -4.03 15.35 13.40
C ALA A 244 -3.65 16.82 13.21
N ARG A 245 -2.37 17.07 12.98
CA ARG A 245 -1.84 18.39 12.67
C ARG A 245 -0.74 18.29 11.60
N GLY A 246 -0.92 19.09 10.55
CA GLY A 246 0.05 19.21 9.46
C GLY A 246 -0.06 18.10 8.40
N PRO A 247 0.57 18.27 7.23
CA PRO A 247 0.32 17.45 6.04
C PRO A 247 0.49 15.95 6.26
N TYR A 248 1.44 15.53 7.09
CA TYR A 248 1.67 14.11 7.34
C TYR A 248 0.61 13.49 8.28
N GLY A 249 0.27 14.18 9.37
CA GLY A 249 -0.81 13.75 10.26
C GLY A 249 -2.15 13.70 9.53
N ASP A 250 -2.45 14.75 8.74
CA ASP A 250 -3.66 14.82 7.92
C ASP A 250 -3.71 13.67 6.91
N THR A 251 -2.57 13.32 6.27
CA THR A 251 -2.48 12.18 5.36
C THR A 251 -2.84 10.88 6.05
N LYS A 252 -2.31 10.62 7.26
CA LYS A 252 -2.61 9.41 8.03
C LYS A 252 -4.08 9.35 8.44
N TYR A 253 -4.65 10.45 8.90
CA TYR A 253 -6.07 10.54 9.25
C TYR A 253 -6.99 10.27 8.05
N LEU A 254 -6.73 10.90 6.91
CA LEU A 254 -7.50 10.69 5.68
C LEU A 254 -7.35 9.26 5.15
N ALA A 255 -6.15 8.68 5.24
CA ALA A 255 -5.91 7.30 4.86
C ALA A 255 -6.73 6.31 5.73
N GLU A 256 -6.72 6.47 7.06
CA GLU A 256 -7.55 5.65 7.95
C GLU A 256 -9.05 5.81 7.67
N THR A 257 -9.48 7.03 7.35
CA THR A 257 -10.87 7.30 6.98
C THR A 257 -11.24 6.59 5.69
N LEU A 258 -10.38 6.65 4.68
CA LEU A 258 -10.59 5.96 3.40
C LEU A 258 -10.68 4.43 3.59
N ILE A 259 -9.78 3.84 4.39
CA ILE A 259 -9.79 2.41 4.72
C ILE A 259 -11.12 2.01 5.36
N LYS A 260 -11.57 2.76 6.37
CA LYS A 260 -12.85 2.49 7.05
C LYS A 260 -14.05 2.56 6.11
N GLN A 261 -14.05 3.49 5.15
CA GLN A 261 -15.10 3.56 4.13
C GLN A 261 -15.11 2.34 3.21
N PHE A 262 -13.94 1.85 2.80
CA PHE A 262 -13.83 0.63 1.99
C PHE A 262 -14.24 -0.62 2.79
N GLN A 263 -13.91 -0.72 4.07
CA GLN A 263 -14.37 -1.82 4.93
C GLN A 263 -15.89 -1.90 4.98
N ILE A 264 -16.57 -0.75 5.13
CA ILE A 264 -18.04 -0.69 5.16
C ILE A 264 -18.65 -1.01 3.80
N ALA A 265 -18.06 -0.49 2.71
CA ALA A 265 -18.65 -0.57 1.38
C ALA A 265 -18.37 -1.92 0.67
N SER A 266 -17.28 -2.59 0.99
CA SER A 266 -16.75 -3.73 0.23
C SER A 266 -16.44 -4.96 1.08
N ASP A 267 -16.72 -4.92 2.38
CA ASP A 267 -16.51 -6.02 3.35
C ASP A 267 -15.07 -6.60 3.31
N ILE A 268 -14.07 -5.73 3.20
CA ILE A 268 -12.66 -6.13 3.19
C ILE A 268 -12.06 -6.13 4.59
N ASP A 269 -11.25 -7.12 4.87
CA ASP A 269 -10.49 -7.21 6.11
C ASP A 269 -9.30 -6.25 6.10
N CYS A 270 -9.33 -5.23 6.98
CA CYS A 270 -8.22 -4.29 7.10
C CYS A 270 -7.74 -4.15 8.54
N ALA A 271 -6.42 -4.14 8.73
CA ALA A 271 -5.76 -3.79 9.98
C ALA A 271 -5.01 -2.47 9.84
N ILE A 272 -5.31 -1.51 10.71
CA ILE A 272 -4.63 -0.22 10.80
C ILE A 272 -3.69 -0.24 12.00
N LEU A 273 -2.39 -0.06 11.76
CA LEU A 273 -1.36 -0.17 12.78
C LEU A 273 -0.74 1.20 13.05
N ARG A 274 -1.13 1.83 14.15
CA ARG A 274 -0.60 3.13 14.57
C ARG A 274 0.66 2.93 15.39
N SER A 275 1.82 3.25 14.82
CA SER A 275 3.08 3.13 15.52
C SER A 275 3.53 4.43 16.18
N SER A 276 4.23 4.33 17.29
CA SER A 276 5.13 5.37 17.79
C SER A 276 6.21 5.69 16.74
N PRO A 277 6.94 6.82 16.85
CA PRO A 277 8.11 7.09 16.03
C PRO A 277 9.09 5.92 16.03
N LEU A 278 9.43 5.44 14.84
CA LEU A 278 10.29 4.27 14.67
C LEU A 278 11.76 4.66 14.54
N TYR A 279 12.65 3.87 15.14
CA TYR A 279 14.10 3.97 15.00
C TYR A 279 14.72 2.59 14.80
N GLY A 280 15.97 2.51 14.34
CA GLY A 280 16.69 1.26 14.09
C GLY A 280 17.60 1.37 12.87
N LEU A 281 18.34 0.33 12.55
CA LEU A 281 19.20 0.25 11.37
C LEU A 281 18.40 0.21 10.07
N GLY A 282 18.99 0.67 8.97
CA GLY A 282 18.39 0.57 7.63
C GLY A 282 17.60 1.79 7.17
N THR A 283 17.72 2.95 7.83
CA THR A 283 17.19 4.22 7.32
C THR A 283 18.30 5.10 6.77
N ASP A 284 18.06 5.65 5.59
CA ASP A 284 18.90 6.67 4.94
C ASP A 284 18.41 8.10 5.23
N LYS A 285 17.28 8.25 5.93
CA LYS A 285 16.69 9.55 6.22
C LYS A 285 17.27 10.11 7.51
N PRO A 286 17.75 11.38 7.48
CA PRO A 286 18.22 12.04 8.70
C PRO A 286 17.03 12.24 9.65
N LYS A 287 16.94 11.43 10.69
CA LYS A 287 16.10 11.66 11.86
C LYS A 287 16.96 12.26 12.97
N PHE A 288 16.35 12.88 13.96
CA PHE A 288 17.08 13.56 15.03
C PHE A 288 18.10 12.69 15.73
N ILE A 289 17.81 11.41 15.97
CA ILE A 289 18.72 10.44 16.60
C ILE A 289 20.03 10.32 15.80
N TYR A 290 19.95 10.11 14.48
CA TYR A 290 21.14 9.97 13.61
C TYR A 290 21.91 11.28 13.51
N ASN A 291 21.21 12.41 13.49
CA ASN A 291 21.85 13.71 13.55
C ASN A 291 22.61 13.94 14.88
N PHE A 292 22.05 13.47 16.00
CA PHE A 292 22.72 13.51 17.30
C PHE A 292 23.98 12.62 17.32
N ILE A 293 23.88 11.41 16.75
CA ILE A 293 25.02 10.49 16.64
C ILE A 293 26.13 11.12 15.78
N ASP A 294 25.81 11.66 14.62
CA ASP A 294 26.76 12.28 13.71
C ASP A 294 27.45 13.50 14.36
N LYS A 295 26.69 14.34 15.05
CA LYS A 295 27.23 15.49 15.79
C LYS A 295 28.10 15.07 16.94
N ALA A 296 27.67 14.06 17.72
CA ALA A 296 28.47 13.52 18.82
C ALA A 296 29.82 12.99 18.32
N ARG A 297 29.82 12.24 17.22
CA ARG A 297 31.05 11.69 16.61
C ARG A 297 32.03 12.78 16.14
N ARG A 298 31.49 13.97 15.75
CA ARG A 298 32.31 15.10 15.27
C ARG A 298 32.65 16.10 16.38
N GLY A 299 32.17 15.91 17.61
CA GLY A 299 32.32 16.92 18.67
C GLY A 299 31.52 18.21 18.42
N GLU A 300 30.51 18.18 17.57
CA GLU A 300 29.70 19.33 17.19
C GLU A 300 28.57 19.59 18.21
N LEU A 301 28.05 20.83 18.23
CA LEU A 301 26.94 21.22 19.08
C LEU A 301 25.67 20.40 18.75
N ILE A 302 25.10 19.74 19.74
CA ILE A 302 23.80 19.06 19.70
C ILE A 302 22.74 20.01 20.22
N VAL A 303 21.74 20.34 19.40
CA VAL A 303 20.63 21.21 19.79
C VAL A 303 19.39 20.34 20.02
N THR A 304 18.76 20.48 21.18
CA THR A 304 17.47 19.91 21.53
C THR A 304 16.43 21.02 21.70
N HIS A 305 15.16 20.66 21.82
CA HIS A 305 14.08 21.65 21.90
C HIS A 305 13.31 21.53 23.22
N ARG A 306 12.92 22.69 23.74
CA ARG A 306 11.98 22.85 24.83
C ARG A 306 10.81 23.70 24.38
N TYR A 307 9.61 23.34 24.77
CA TYR A 307 8.37 24.05 24.46
C TYR A 307 7.81 24.72 25.72
N PHE A 308 6.81 25.59 25.57
CA PHE A 308 6.16 26.22 26.74
C PHE A 308 5.61 25.21 27.74
N ASN A 309 5.16 24.06 27.28
CA ASN A 309 4.59 22.99 28.10
C ASN A 309 5.58 21.88 28.50
N GLY A 310 6.87 22.03 28.24
CA GLY A 310 7.90 21.08 28.65
C GLY A 310 8.91 20.73 27.57
N ASP A 311 9.76 19.75 27.88
CA ASP A 311 10.78 19.27 26.93
C ASP A 311 10.14 18.43 25.83
N ALA A 312 10.72 18.50 24.61
CA ALA A 312 10.35 17.58 23.55
C ALA A 312 10.64 16.13 23.97
N ALA A 313 9.63 15.30 23.96
CA ALA A 313 9.77 13.89 24.31
C ALA A 313 8.97 13.01 23.35
N LEU A 314 9.47 11.80 23.13
CA LEU A 314 8.89 10.83 22.19
C LEU A 314 8.85 9.43 22.81
N ASP A 315 7.80 8.68 22.51
CA ASP A 315 7.77 7.24 22.67
C ASP A 315 8.44 6.60 21.45
N LEU A 316 9.62 6.03 21.62
CA LEU A 316 10.43 5.51 20.52
C LEU A 316 10.35 3.98 20.45
N LEU A 317 9.82 3.45 19.36
CA LEU A 317 9.68 2.02 19.12
C LEU A 317 10.75 1.52 18.12
N HIS A 318 11.41 0.40 18.44
CA HIS A 318 12.37 -0.20 17.52
C HIS A 318 11.67 -0.77 16.28
N VAL A 319 12.28 -0.63 15.11
CA VAL A 319 11.69 -1.08 13.83
C VAL A 319 11.43 -2.59 13.81
N ASP A 320 12.29 -3.41 14.44
CA ASP A 320 12.09 -4.86 14.49
C ASP A 320 10.91 -5.25 15.37
N ASP A 321 10.63 -4.51 16.46
CA ASP A 321 9.43 -4.71 17.27
C ASP A 321 8.16 -4.40 16.45
N PHE A 322 8.17 -3.31 15.69
CA PHE A 322 7.03 -3.00 14.81
C PHE A 322 6.88 -4.00 13.66
N ALA A 323 7.98 -4.47 13.08
CA ALA A 323 7.93 -5.55 12.09
C ALA A 323 7.33 -6.84 12.69
N SER A 324 7.69 -7.20 13.91
CA SER A 324 7.10 -8.36 14.62
C SER A 324 5.59 -8.18 14.84
N ALA A 325 5.14 -6.95 15.11
CA ALA A 325 3.71 -6.64 15.22
C ALA A 325 2.97 -6.89 13.90
N ILE A 326 3.52 -6.41 12.78
CA ILE A 326 2.94 -6.62 11.45
C ILE A 326 2.83 -8.12 11.13
N VAL A 327 3.88 -8.89 11.41
CA VAL A 327 3.89 -10.35 11.21
C VAL A 327 2.78 -11.01 12.04
N LYS A 328 2.67 -10.70 13.34
CA LYS A 328 1.63 -11.27 14.22
C LYS A 328 0.21 -10.91 13.76
N VAL A 329 -0.03 -9.66 13.33
CA VAL A 329 -1.32 -9.24 12.77
C VAL A 329 -1.66 -10.02 11.51
N CYS A 330 -0.68 -10.21 10.64
CA CYS A 330 -0.83 -10.99 9.42
C CYS A 330 -1.17 -12.44 9.72
N GLU A 331 -0.39 -13.13 10.57
CA GLU A 331 -0.58 -14.53 10.93
C GLU A 331 -1.97 -14.79 11.52
N LYS A 332 -2.40 -13.95 12.44
CA LYS A 332 -3.66 -14.10 13.16
C LYS A 332 -4.88 -13.54 12.41
N LYS A 333 -4.68 -12.92 11.24
CA LYS A 333 -5.73 -12.27 10.44
C LYS A 333 -6.58 -11.28 11.24
N TYR A 334 -5.95 -10.50 12.11
CA TYR A 334 -6.67 -9.51 12.89
C TYR A 334 -7.13 -8.33 12.05
N VAL A 335 -8.33 -7.86 12.37
CA VAL A 335 -9.00 -6.71 11.74
C VAL A 335 -9.18 -5.61 12.77
N GLY A 336 -9.08 -4.36 12.33
CA GLY A 336 -9.32 -3.18 13.15
C GLY A 336 -8.06 -2.34 13.41
N THR A 337 -8.16 -1.40 14.33
CA THR A 337 -7.08 -0.47 14.66
C THR A 337 -6.35 -0.91 15.92
N PHE A 338 -5.02 -0.85 15.88
CA PHE A 338 -4.13 -1.17 17.00
C PHE A 338 -3.04 -0.11 17.16
N ASN A 339 -2.73 0.24 18.38
CA ASN A 339 -1.61 1.09 18.75
C ASN A 339 -0.37 0.24 19.10
N PHE A 340 0.80 0.66 18.62
CA PHE A 340 2.08 0.02 18.88
C PHE A 340 3.10 1.07 19.36
N GLY A 341 3.56 0.94 20.58
CA GLY A 341 4.56 1.79 21.19
C GLY A 341 5.16 1.10 22.40
N THR A 342 5.97 1.84 23.15
CA THR A 342 6.53 1.35 24.43
C THR A 342 5.69 1.79 25.63
N GLY A 343 4.78 2.76 25.44
CA GLY A 343 4.04 3.42 26.52
C GLY A 343 4.89 4.38 27.35
N ILE A 344 6.15 4.60 26.97
CA ILE A 344 7.11 5.42 27.72
C ILE A 344 7.71 6.48 26.80
N THR A 345 7.62 7.74 27.22
CA THR A 345 8.26 8.84 26.51
C THR A 345 9.63 9.16 27.09
N THR A 346 10.58 9.46 26.22
CA THR A 346 11.94 9.89 26.60
C THR A 346 12.22 11.25 25.96
N THR A 347 12.80 12.19 26.75
CA THR A 347 13.12 13.52 26.24
C THR A 347 14.24 13.45 25.20
N THR A 348 14.18 14.32 24.20
CA THR A 348 15.27 14.41 23.19
C THR A 348 16.59 14.79 23.82
N LYS A 349 16.55 15.54 24.95
CA LYS A 349 17.74 15.89 25.75
C LYS A 349 18.37 14.64 26.37
N SER A 350 17.60 13.79 27.05
CA SER A 350 18.11 12.55 27.65
C SER A 350 18.69 11.60 26.59
N ILE A 351 18.10 11.55 25.38
CA ILE A 351 18.65 10.77 24.26
C ILE A 351 19.99 11.35 23.81
N ALA A 352 20.12 12.67 23.70
CA ALA A 352 21.38 13.31 23.34
C ALA A 352 22.47 13.09 24.40
N GLU A 353 22.11 13.16 25.68
CA GLU A 353 23.02 12.90 26.80
C GLU A 353 23.50 11.44 26.80
N PHE A 354 22.60 10.50 26.54
CA PHE A 354 22.95 9.08 26.42
C PHE A 354 23.92 8.84 25.25
N ILE A 355 23.61 9.36 24.05
CA ILE A 355 24.47 9.21 22.84
C ILE A 355 25.85 9.83 23.08
N LYS A 356 25.89 11.03 23.69
CA LYS A 356 27.14 11.69 24.04
C LYS A 356 27.97 10.83 25.00
N GLY A 357 27.36 10.26 26.03
CA GLY A 357 28.06 9.41 27.01
C GLY A 357 28.60 8.12 26.42
N GLU A 358 27.81 7.40 25.60
CA GLU A 358 28.24 6.15 24.95
C GLU A 358 29.39 6.37 23.95
N LEU A 359 29.48 7.56 23.31
CA LEU A 359 30.53 7.89 22.34
C LEU A 359 31.74 8.62 23.00
N ASP A 360 31.72 8.84 24.30
CA ASP A 360 32.72 9.65 25.03
C ASP A 360 32.97 11.01 24.32
N SER A 361 31.91 11.64 23.88
CA SER A 361 31.96 12.84 23.02
C SER A 361 32.13 14.15 23.82
N ASN A 362 32.91 15.07 23.27
CA ASN A 362 33.04 16.44 23.82
C ASN A 362 31.93 17.39 23.37
N SER A 363 30.92 16.91 22.63
CA SER A 363 29.82 17.76 22.15
C SER A 363 29.14 18.51 23.30
N LEU A 364 28.84 19.78 23.08
CA LEU A 364 27.94 20.52 23.95
C LEU A 364 26.50 20.19 23.58
N ILE A 365 25.61 20.16 24.59
CA ILE A 365 24.17 19.99 24.40
C ILE A 365 23.49 21.26 24.83
N GLU A 366 22.84 21.93 23.90
CA GLU A 366 22.06 23.15 24.17
C GLU A 366 20.57 22.89 23.93
N GLN A 367 19.72 23.62 24.66
CA GLN A 367 18.29 23.52 24.55
C GLN A 367 17.69 24.84 24.09
N THR A 368 17.09 24.85 22.90
CA THR A 368 16.41 26.02 22.35
C THR A 368 14.94 26.02 22.73
N LEU A 369 14.44 27.15 23.21
CA LEU A 369 13.02 27.34 23.47
C LEU A 369 12.28 27.56 22.14
N ILE A 370 11.26 26.76 21.93
CA ILE A 370 10.28 26.95 20.85
C ILE A 370 9.03 27.59 21.47
N GLU A 371 8.66 28.74 20.98
CA GLU A 371 7.51 29.52 21.48
C GLU A 371 6.16 28.90 21.00
N SER A 372 5.92 27.68 21.41
CA SER A 372 4.73 26.91 21.10
C SER A 372 4.51 25.82 22.14
N THR A 373 3.41 25.11 22.04
CA THR A 373 3.16 23.88 22.78
C THR A 373 3.37 22.66 21.90
N THR A 374 3.70 21.51 22.50
CA THR A 374 3.88 20.25 21.78
C THR A 374 3.05 19.15 22.42
N ALA A 375 2.68 18.16 21.61
CA ALA A 375 2.14 16.89 22.09
C ALA A 375 3.30 15.98 22.52
N VAL A 376 3.14 15.33 23.65
CA VAL A 376 4.01 14.25 24.13
C VAL A 376 3.14 13.01 24.25
N ILE A 377 3.19 12.18 23.22
CA ILE A 377 2.29 11.03 23.07
C ILE A 377 3.06 9.75 23.35
N ALA A 378 2.61 9.00 24.36
CA ALA A 378 2.92 7.60 24.56
C ALA A 378 1.78 6.75 23.97
N MET A 379 2.10 5.70 23.24
CA MET A 379 1.10 4.82 22.63
C MET A 379 0.79 3.66 23.57
N ASP A 380 -0.46 3.54 24.00
CA ASP A 380 -0.92 2.39 24.80
C ASP A 380 -1.04 1.16 23.88
N TYR A 381 -0.24 0.16 24.15
CA TYR A 381 -0.23 -1.10 23.39
C TYR A 381 -1.05 -2.22 24.05
N LYS A 382 -1.83 -1.92 25.08
CA LYS A 382 -2.58 -2.91 25.86
C LYS A 382 -3.47 -3.77 24.97
N LYS A 383 -4.20 -3.17 24.05
CA LYS A 383 -5.06 -3.90 23.10
C LYS A 383 -4.24 -4.86 22.20
N ALA A 384 -3.09 -4.43 21.71
CA ALA A 384 -2.20 -5.29 20.94
C ALA A 384 -1.63 -6.44 21.78
N ASN A 385 -1.32 -6.19 23.05
CA ASN A 385 -0.87 -7.23 23.97
C ASN A 385 -1.97 -8.27 24.22
N GLU A 386 -3.19 -7.85 24.56
CA GLU A 386 -4.31 -8.74 24.85
C GLU A 386 -4.72 -9.57 23.61
N ALA A 387 -4.79 -8.95 22.43
CA ALA A 387 -5.25 -9.60 21.22
C ALA A 387 -4.16 -10.45 20.55
N LEU A 388 -2.93 -9.95 20.46
CA LEU A 388 -1.84 -10.55 19.69
C LEU A 388 -0.81 -11.27 20.56
N GLY A 389 -0.78 -11.03 21.87
CA GLY A 389 0.35 -11.37 22.74
C GLY A 389 1.61 -10.61 22.34
N TRP A 390 1.44 -9.36 21.87
CA TRP A 390 2.56 -8.53 21.46
C TRP A 390 2.95 -7.53 22.55
N SER A 391 4.23 -7.36 22.74
CA SER A 391 4.81 -6.29 23.55
C SER A 391 6.16 -5.89 22.95
N PRO A 392 6.60 -4.63 23.15
CA PRO A 392 7.93 -4.22 22.71
C PRO A 392 9.00 -5.01 23.49
N THR A 393 10.03 -5.45 22.80
CA THR A 393 11.12 -6.25 23.38
C THR A 393 12.42 -5.47 23.48
N MET A 394 12.66 -4.55 22.54
CA MET A 394 13.88 -3.75 22.48
C MET A 394 13.82 -2.56 23.43
N ARG A 395 14.66 -2.52 24.44
CA ARG A 395 14.81 -1.34 25.30
C ARG A 395 15.50 -0.21 24.54
N LEU A 396 15.07 1.04 24.78
CA LEU A 396 15.57 2.21 24.03
C LEU A 396 17.11 2.29 24.04
N HIS A 397 17.74 2.19 25.19
CA HIS A 397 19.22 2.30 25.30
C HIS A 397 19.93 1.15 24.59
N GLU A 398 19.38 -0.06 24.63
CA GLU A 398 19.93 -1.21 23.90
C GLU A 398 19.83 -1.00 22.39
N GLY A 399 18.67 -0.56 21.92
CA GLY A 399 18.48 -0.25 20.50
C GLY A 399 19.32 0.93 20.03
N LEU A 400 19.52 1.97 20.85
CA LEU A 400 20.41 3.08 20.51
C LEU A 400 21.86 2.62 20.34
N ARG A 401 22.37 1.70 21.22
CA ARG A 401 23.72 1.15 21.09
C ARG A 401 23.95 0.44 19.74
N THR A 402 22.93 -0.17 19.17
CA THR A 402 23.06 -0.80 17.84
C THR A 402 23.31 0.19 16.71
N LEU A 403 23.09 1.49 16.96
CA LEU A 403 23.28 2.57 15.98
C LEU A 403 24.65 3.25 16.11
N LEU A 404 25.33 3.06 17.25
CA LEU A 404 26.62 3.70 17.58
C LEU A 404 27.79 2.90 17.04
#